data_b8435545ab04ab57ae441912a2901b33
#
_entry.id   b8435545ab04ab57ae441912a2901b33
#
_cell.length_a   1.000
_cell.length_b   1.000
_cell.length_c   1.000
_cell.angle_alpha   90.00
_cell.angle_beta   90.00
_cell.angle_gamma   90.00
#
_symmetry.space_group_name_H-M   'P 1'
#
loop_
_entity.id
_entity.type
_entity.pdbx_description
1 polymer ?
#
loop_
_entity_poly.entity_id
_entity_poly.type
_entity_poly.pdbx_seq_one_letter_code
_entity_poly.pdbx_strand_id
1 'polypeptide(L)'
;MLHFLREHLTEYAAFLASFTAIAIHWMIHQRLFRYATGVAGGAIRWNLVWLLMIVITPFTTKLLTSKADAFQIQFITYAADQALTGLFVRLAFADLRRSGLLRTDTPPEVVADTLTWVTAMIVTFVVSIPVALVTHWAPLCWTLLPLTRTVLDRIRRRAEGTTDDLPLRTCPSARPAPHTTPVT
;
A
#
# COMPACT_ATOMS: atom_id res chain seq x y z
N MET A 1 -26.68 15.90 28.44
CA MET A 1 -26.20 15.05 27.37
C MET A 1 -25.38 15.81 26.32
N LEU A 2 -25.86 16.92 25.77
CA LEU A 2 -25.12 17.77 24.82
C LEU A 2 -23.82 18.38 25.37
N HIS A 3 -23.76 18.73 26.65
CA HIS A 3 -22.58 19.23 27.32
C HIS A 3 -21.47 18.17 27.37
N PHE A 4 -21.81 16.95 27.78
CA PHE A 4 -20.89 15.81 27.81
C PHE A 4 -20.31 15.49 26.42
N LEU A 5 -21.13 15.52 25.37
CA LEU A 5 -20.67 15.32 23.99
C LEU A 5 -19.67 16.43 23.54
N ARG A 6 -19.89 17.67 23.95
CA ARG A 6 -18.98 18.79 23.61
C ARG A 6 -17.63 18.68 24.32
N GLU A 7 -17.61 18.22 25.56
CA GLU A 7 -16.37 18.03 26.33
C GLU A 7 -15.49 16.92 25.74
N HIS A 8 -16.11 15.86 25.15
CA HIS A 8 -15.41 14.71 24.60
C HIS A 8 -15.31 14.69 23.05
N LEU A 9 -15.66 15.78 22.38
CA LEU A 9 -15.64 15.86 20.92
C LEU A 9 -14.29 15.45 20.30
N THR A 10 -13.18 15.87 20.91
CA THR A 10 -11.83 15.53 20.44
C THR A 10 -11.56 14.04 20.56
N GLU A 11 -12.03 13.39 21.63
CA GLU A 11 -11.87 11.94 21.84
C GLU A 11 -12.71 11.13 20.84
N TYR A 12 -13.94 11.56 20.58
CA TYR A 12 -14.78 10.95 19.55
C TYR A 12 -14.20 11.14 18.14
N ALA A 13 -13.68 12.32 17.83
CA ALA A 13 -13.04 12.59 16.55
C ALA A 13 -11.78 11.73 16.38
N ALA A 14 -10.94 11.60 17.40
CA ALA A 14 -9.78 10.72 17.39
C ALA A 14 -10.17 9.25 17.20
N PHE A 15 -11.22 8.79 17.89
CA PHE A 15 -11.75 7.43 17.71
C PHE A 15 -12.22 7.19 16.27
N LEU A 16 -13.02 8.10 15.70
CA LEU A 16 -13.51 7.97 14.32
C LEU A 16 -12.38 8.02 13.31
N ALA A 17 -11.36 8.86 13.54
CA ALA A 17 -10.19 8.93 12.68
C ALA A 17 -9.39 7.62 12.69
N SER A 18 -9.13 7.03 13.88
CA SER A 18 -8.44 5.74 14.00
C SER A 18 -9.27 4.61 13.39
N PHE A 19 -10.57 4.58 13.63
CA PHE A 19 -11.47 3.59 13.02
C PHE A 19 -11.44 3.67 11.50
N THR A 20 -11.48 4.88 10.94
CA THR A 20 -11.41 5.11 9.49
C THR A 20 -10.07 4.62 8.91
N ALA A 21 -8.95 4.94 9.57
CA ALA A 21 -7.64 4.47 9.17
C ALA A 21 -7.56 2.93 9.16
N ILE A 22 -8.02 2.29 10.23
CA ILE A 22 -8.08 0.83 10.35
C ILE A 22 -8.97 0.23 9.26
N ALA A 23 -10.15 0.80 9.01
CA ALA A 23 -11.06 0.33 7.97
C ALA A 23 -10.44 0.41 6.57
N ILE A 24 -9.69 1.48 6.26
CA ILE A 24 -8.97 1.61 4.99
C ILE A 24 -7.90 0.52 4.86
N HIS A 25 -7.08 0.32 5.89
CA HIS A 25 -6.06 -0.73 5.89
C HIS A 25 -6.67 -2.13 5.77
N TRP A 26 -7.81 -2.37 6.43
CA TRP A 26 -8.55 -3.63 6.32
C TRP A 26 -9.07 -3.85 4.90
N MET A 27 -9.65 -2.84 4.26
CA MET A 27 -10.13 -2.95 2.87
C MET A 27 -8.98 -3.26 1.89
N ILE A 28 -7.82 -2.64 2.08
CA ILE A 28 -6.60 -2.91 1.31
C ILE A 28 -6.17 -4.37 1.50
N HIS A 29 -6.09 -4.82 2.74
CA HIS A 29 -5.73 -6.19 3.09
C HIS A 29 -6.67 -7.19 2.42
N GLN A 30 -7.99 -6.99 2.55
CA GLN A 30 -8.99 -7.85 1.92
C GLN A 30 -8.87 -7.90 0.39
N ARG A 31 -8.60 -6.78 -0.26
CA ARG A 31 -8.41 -6.74 -1.71
C ARG A 31 -7.20 -7.54 -2.16
N LEU A 32 -6.09 -7.48 -1.44
CA LEU A 32 -4.86 -8.18 -1.79
C LEU A 32 -4.95 -9.68 -1.48
N PHE A 33 -5.50 -10.04 -0.32
CA PHE A 33 -5.54 -11.43 0.14
C PHE A 33 -6.74 -12.24 -0.39
N ARG A 34 -7.72 -11.61 -1.04
CA ARG A 34 -8.83 -12.29 -1.71
C ARG A 34 -8.38 -13.36 -2.70
N TYR A 35 -7.24 -13.13 -3.34
CA TYR A 35 -6.70 -14.00 -4.38
C TYR A 35 -5.67 -15.00 -3.85
N ALA A 36 -5.47 -15.08 -2.54
CA ALA A 36 -4.59 -16.07 -1.93
C ALA A 36 -5.24 -17.47 -1.97
N THR A 37 -4.48 -18.46 -2.42
CA THR A 37 -4.87 -19.88 -2.40
C THR A 37 -4.39 -20.59 -1.13
N GLY A 38 -3.44 -20.00 -0.43
CA GLY A 38 -2.84 -20.54 0.79
C GLY A 38 -2.01 -19.48 1.50
N VAL A 39 -1.34 -19.86 2.58
CA VAL A 39 -0.53 -18.95 3.38
C VAL A 39 0.88 -19.52 3.53
N ALA A 40 1.90 -18.77 3.11
CA ALA A 40 3.31 -19.10 3.34
C ALA A 40 3.76 -18.60 4.72
N GLY A 41 4.76 -19.26 5.31
CA GLY A 41 5.27 -18.91 6.65
C GLY A 41 5.78 -17.47 6.74
N GLY A 42 6.40 -16.94 5.69
CA GLY A 42 6.83 -15.54 5.63
C GLY A 42 5.64 -14.57 5.58
N ALA A 43 4.60 -14.86 4.79
CA ALA A 43 3.38 -14.06 4.72
C ALA A 43 2.67 -14.01 6.07
N ILE A 44 2.63 -15.12 6.83
CA ILE A 44 2.07 -15.14 8.18
C ILE A 44 2.81 -14.18 9.10
N ARG A 45 4.16 -14.22 9.09
CA ARG A 45 5.00 -13.36 9.94
C ARG A 45 4.72 -11.87 9.66
N TRP A 46 4.74 -11.46 8.39
CA TRP A 46 4.47 -10.08 8.01
C TRP A 46 3.04 -9.65 8.33
N ASN A 47 2.08 -10.58 8.21
CA ASN A 47 0.69 -10.32 8.56
C ASN A 47 0.50 -10.12 10.07
N LEU A 48 1.23 -10.88 10.91
CA LEU A 48 1.19 -10.67 12.38
C LEU A 48 1.78 -9.32 12.77
N VAL A 49 2.89 -8.89 12.13
CA VAL A 49 3.45 -7.56 12.36
C VAL A 49 2.49 -6.47 11.87
N TRP A 50 1.83 -6.66 10.72
CA TRP A 50 0.79 -5.76 10.25
C TRP A 50 -0.37 -5.63 11.25
N LEU A 51 -0.86 -6.74 11.81
CA LEU A 51 -1.90 -6.73 12.85
C LEU A 51 -1.44 -5.97 14.10
N LEU A 52 -0.18 -6.12 14.50
CA LEU A 52 0.39 -5.36 15.61
C LEU A 52 0.31 -3.85 15.35
N MET A 53 0.66 -3.38 14.14
CA MET A 53 0.54 -1.96 13.77
C MET A 53 -0.92 -1.49 13.83
N ILE A 54 -1.87 -2.29 13.33
CA ILE A 54 -3.31 -1.99 13.41
C ILE A 54 -3.75 -1.79 14.87
N VAL A 55 -3.25 -2.61 15.80
CA VAL A 55 -3.57 -2.47 17.24
C VAL A 55 -2.93 -1.23 17.85
N ILE A 56 -1.78 -0.79 17.34
CA ILE A 56 -1.07 0.40 17.79
C ILE A 56 -1.74 1.70 17.28
N THR A 57 -2.40 1.66 16.11
CA THR A 57 -3.00 2.86 15.46
C THR A 57 -3.90 3.71 16.37
N PRO A 58 -4.79 3.18 17.22
CA PRO A 58 -5.59 4.01 18.14
C PRO A 58 -4.74 4.77 19.16
N PHE A 59 -3.63 4.18 19.61
CA PHE A 59 -2.71 4.83 20.57
C PHE A 59 -1.96 5.99 19.91
N THR A 60 -1.45 5.78 18.69
CA THR A 60 -0.75 6.83 17.94
C THR A 60 -1.70 7.96 17.53
N THR A 61 -2.96 7.65 17.20
CA THR A 61 -4.01 8.65 16.93
C THR A 61 -4.33 9.47 18.20
N LYS A 62 -4.48 8.81 19.35
CA LYS A 62 -4.71 9.49 20.62
C LYS A 62 -3.51 10.36 20.99
N LEU A 63 -2.30 9.90 20.76
CA LEU A 63 -1.09 10.67 20.96
C LEU A 63 -1.09 11.93 20.09
N LEU A 64 -1.41 11.81 18.79
CA LEU A 64 -1.47 12.90 17.82
C LEU A 64 -2.47 13.99 18.22
N THR A 65 -3.57 13.61 18.88
CA THR A 65 -4.63 14.56 19.33
C THR A 65 -4.45 15.05 20.74
N SER A 66 -3.41 14.62 21.44
CA SER A 66 -3.14 15.07 22.82
C SER A 66 -2.63 16.51 22.86
N LYS A 67 -2.92 17.21 23.95
CA LYS A 67 -2.57 18.63 24.15
C LYS A 67 -1.11 18.84 24.60
N ALA A 68 -0.22 17.85 24.45
CA ALA A 68 1.17 17.99 24.83
C ALA A 68 1.94 18.86 23.82
N ASP A 69 2.88 19.69 24.28
CA ASP A 69 3.70 20.59 23.46
C ASP A 69 4.78 19.87 22.64
N ALA A 70 4.50 18.65 22.16
CA ALA A 70 5.41 17.77 21.47
C ALA A 70 4.89 17.38 20.07
N PHE A 71 4.29 18.33 19.36
CA PHE A 71 3.65 18.10 18.04
C PHE A 71 4.52 17.25 17.09
N GLN A 72 5.81 17.55 17.01
CA GLN A 72 6.71 16.83 16.09
C GLN A 72 6.78 15.34 16.41
N ILE A 73 6.97 14.97 17.70
CA ILE A 73 7.05 13.57 18.13
C ILE A 73 5.72 12.87 17.90
N GLN A 74 4.62 13.51 18.25
CA GLN A 74 3.26 12.98 18.06
C GLN A 74 2.97 12.69 16.59
N PHE A 75 3.28 13.68 15.73
CA PHE A 75 3.07 13.58 14.29
C PHE A 75 3.95 12.50 13.65
N ILE A 76 5.25 12.48 13.98
CA ILE A 76 6.21 11.51 13.45
C ILE A 76 5.80 10.09 13.86
N THR A 77 5.38 9.90 15.11
CA THR A 77 4.94 8.59 15.62
C THR A 77 3.73 8.08 14.83
N TYR A 78 2.73 8.93 14.61
CA TYR A 78 1.56 8.57 13.81
C TYR A 78 1.91 8.31 12.34
N ALA A 79 2.71 9.19 11.73
CA ALA A 79 3.11 9.04 10.33
C ALA A 79 3.95 7.77 10.10
N ALA A 80 4.83 7.45 11.05
CA ALA A 80 5.61 6.22 11.02
C ALA A 80 4.73 4.97 11.15
N ASP A 81 3.76 4.96 12.08
CA ASP A 81 2.79 3.89 12.25
C ASP A 81 2.04 3.61 10.95
N GLN A 82 1.49 4.65 10.30
CA GLN A 82 0.76 4.50 9.04
C GLN A 82 1.64 4.02 7.88
N ALA A 83 2.86 4.53 7.78
CA ALA A 83 3.83 4.10 6.75
C ALA A 83 4.24 2.64 6.95
N LEU A 84 4.52 2.21 8.19
CA LEU A 84 4.87 0.85 8.54
C LEU A 84 3.71 -0.12 8.30
N THR A 85 2.48 0.28 8.65
CA THR A 85 1.28 -0.53 8.37
C THR A 85 1.13 -0.81 6.87
N GLY A 86 1.31 0.22 6.02
CA GLY A 86 1.32 0.04 4.57
C GLY A 86 2.48 -0.84 4.09
N LEU A 87 3.67 -0.67 4.66
CA LEU A 87 4.84 -1.47 4.31
C LEU A 87 4.64 -2.96 4.61
N PHE A 88 4.14 -3.29 5.81
CA PHE A 88 4.00 -4.69 6.21
C PHE A 88 2.92 -5.44 5.42
N VAL A 89 1.79 -4.82 5.07
CA VAL A 89 0.82 -5.45 4.17
C VAL A 89 1.43 -5.69 2.78
N ARG A 90 2.27 -4.78 2.29
CA ARG A 90 2.98 -4.93 1.02
C ARG A 90 4.00 -6.05 1.06
N LEU A 91 4.76 -6.19 2.15
CA LEU A 91 5.71 -7.28 2.35
C LEU A 91 5.01 -8.64 2.45
N ALA A 92 3.90 -8.73 3.19
CA ALA A 92 3.09 -9.94 3.28
C ALA A 92 2.58 -10.38 1.91
N PHE A 93 2.10 -9.44 1.11
CA PHE A 93 1.63 -9.73 -0.25
C PHE A 93 2.77 -10.09 -1.22
N ALA A 94 3.93 -9.43 -1.11
CA ALA A 94 5.10 -9.75 -1.92
C ALA A 94 5.61 -11.18 -1.65
N ASP A 95 5.60 -11.61 -0.38
CA ASP A 95 5.98 -12.96 0.00
C ASP A 95 4.98 -14.00 -0.54
N LEU A 96 3.69 -13.71 -0.47
CA LEU A 96 2.63 -14.53 -1.05
C LEU A 96 2.82 -14.71 -2.57
N ARG A 97 3.16 -13.65 -3.29
CA ARG A 97 3.48 -13.71 -4.73
C ARG A 97 4.71 -14.57 -5.02
N ARG A 98 5.79 -14.38 -4.26
CA ARG A 98 7.05 -15.14 -4.41
C ARG A 98 6.85 -16.64 -4.18
N SER A 99 5.95 -16.99 -3.26
CA SER A 99 5.61 -18.39 -2.95
C SER A 99 4.66 -19.04 -3.97
N GLY A 100 4.22 -18.31 -4.99
CA GLY A 100 3.30 -18.84 -6.01
C GLY A 100 1.89 -19.16 -5.49
N LEU A 101 1.51 -18.59 -4.35
CA LEU A 101 0.23 -18.84 -3.66
C LEU A 101 -0.88 -17.84 -4.09
N LEU A 102 -0.78 -17.29 -5.28
CA LEU A 102 -1.86 -16.50 -5.88
C LEU A 102 -2.63 -17.34 -6.90
N ARG A 103 -3.93 -17.10 -6.96
CA ARG A 103 -4.81 -17.69 -7.97
C ARG A 103 -4.38 -17.26 -9.37
N THR A 104 -4.50 -18.18 -10.33
CA THR A 104 -4.15 -17.94 -11.75
C THR A 104 -5.08 -16.93 -12.43
N ASP A 105 -6.32 -16.79 -11.92
CA ASP A 105 -7.34 -15.83 -12.39
C ASP A 105 -7.24 -14.45 -11.71
N THR A 106 -6.13 -14.16 -10.99
CA THR A 106 -5.94 -12.88 -10.33
C THR A 106 -5.81 -11.74 -11.33
N PRO A 107 -6.72 -10.74 -11.36
CA PRO A 107 -6.62 -9.62 -12.28
C PRO A 107 -5.37 -8.77 -11.95
N PRO A 108 -4.39 -8.67 -12.87
CA PRO A 108 -3.15 -7.95 -12.61
C PRO A 108 -3.39 -6.44 -12.36
N GLU A 109 -4.40 -5.87 -13.01
CA GLU A 109 -4.77 -4.47 -12.87
C GLU A 109 -5.25 -4.12 -11.45
N VAL A 110 -6.09 -4.98 -10.84
CA VAL A 110 -6.61 -4.77 -9.47
C VAL A 110 -5.47 -4.81 -8.45
N VAL A 111 -4.55 -5.76 -8.62
CA VAL A 111 -3.37 -5.88 -7.76
C VAL A 111 -2.47 -4.67 -7.93
N ALA A 112 -2.17 -4.27 -9.16
CA ALA A 112 -1.31 -3.14 -9.46
C ALA A 112 -1.91 -1.82 -8.94
N ASP A 113 -3.21 -1.58 -9.12
CA ASP A 113 -3.91 -0.40 -8.59
C ASP A 113 -3.85 -0.36 -7.05
N THR A 114 -4.12 -1.49 -6.39
CA THR A 114 -4.08 -1.56 -4.93
C THR A 114 -2.66 -1.33 -4.39
N LEU A 115 -1.64 -1.92 -5.03
CA LEU A 115 -0.24 -1.70 -4.64
C LEU A 115 0.21 -0.26 -4.90
N THR A 116 -0.27 0.40 -5.96
CA THR A 116 -0.01 1.81 -6.21
C THR A 116 -0.63 2.68 -5.11
N TRP A 117 -1.85 2.38 -4.69
CA TRP A 117 -2.50 3.07 -3.57
C TRP A 117 -1.70 2.92 -2.26
N VAL A 118 -1.30 1.69 -1.91
CA VAL A 118 -0.46 1.43 -0.73
C VAL A 118 0.86 2.18 -0.80
N THR A 119 1.49 2.20 -1.98
CA THR A 119 2.75 2.93 -2.18
C THR A 119 2.56 4.44 -2.04
N ALA A 120 1.45 4.99 -2.59
CA ALA A 120 1.13 6.40 -2.42
C ALA A 120 0.94 6.78 -0.95
N MET A 121 0.28 5.93 -0.17
CA MET A 121 0.15 6.12 1.28
C MET A 121 1.51 6.15 1.96
N ILE A 122 2.35 5.12 1.74
CA ILE A 122 3.70 5.04 2.33
C ILE A 122 4.51 6.30 2.00
N VAL A 123 4.58 6.67 0.72
CA VAL A 123 5.34 7.84 0.26
C VAL A 123 4.83 9.12 0.91
N THR A 124 3.51 9.32 0.95
CA THR A 124 2.90 10.52 1.53
C THR A 124 3.23 10.64 3.02
N PHE A 125 3.11 9.56 3.79
CA PHE A 125 3.44 9.57 5.21
C PHE A 125 4.94 9.74 5.45
N VAL A 126 5.79 9.05 4.71
CA VAL A 126 7.26 9.19 4.84
C VAL A 126 7.72 10.61 4.49
N VAL A 127 7.21 11.20 3.41
CA VAL A 127 7.55 12.56 3.00
C VAL A 127 7.03 13.60 3.99
N SER A 128 5.91 13.35 4.67
CA SER A 128 5.38 14.26 5.68
C SER A 128 6.25 14.35 6.95
N ILE A 129 7.09 13.34 7.23
CA ILE A 129 7.97 13.34 8.41
C ILE A 129 8.98 14.50 8.39
N PRO A 130 9.83 14.69 7.35
CA PRO A 130 10.75 15.81 7.30
C PRO A 130 10.03 17.16 7.25
N VAL A 131 8.84 17.24 6.64
CA VAL A 131 8.04 18.47 6.64
C VAL A 131 7.59 18.85 8.05
N ALA A 132 7.25 17.85 8.90
CA ALA A 132 6.86 18.11 10.29
C ALA A 132 8.00 18.63 11.16
N LEU A 133 9.26 18.39 10.79
CA LEU A 133 10.41 18.96 11.49
C LEU A 133 10.58 20.47 11.24
N VAL A 134 10.08 20.95 10.09
CA VAL A 134 10.22 22.35 9.66
C VAL A 134 8.94 23.16 9.91
N THR A 135 7.76 22.54 9.82
CA THR A 135 6.48 23.25 9.90
C THR A 135 5.38 22.45 10.56
N HIS A 136 4.47 23.16 11.27
CA HIS A 136 3.25 22.58 11.84
C HIS A 136 2.15 22.28 10.77
N TRP A 137 2.37 22.68 9.50
CA TRP A 137 1.44 22.43 8.39
C TRP A 137 1.61 21.05 7.76
N ALA A 138 2.48 20.21 8.32
CA ALA A 138 2.71 18.85 7.82
C ALA A 138 1.44 17.99 7.60
N PRO A 139 0.36 18.08 8.43
CA PRO A 139 -0.87 17.33 8.16
C PRO A 139 -1.51 17.64 6.79
N LEU A 140 -1.27 18.83 6.23
CA LEU A 140 -1.78 19.17 4.88
C LEU A 140 -1.14 18.30 3.78
N CYS A 141 0.05 17.71 4.02
CA CYS A 141 0.65 16.77 3.08
C CYS A 141 -0.27 15.56 2.82
N TRP A 142 -1.11 15.18 3.76
CA TRP A 142 -2.02 14.04 3.60
C TRP A 142 -3.16 14.31 2.62
N THR A 143 -3.52 15.59 2.44
CA THR A 143 -4.49 16.00 1.40
C THR A 143 -3.92 15.81 -0.02
N LEU A 144 -2.59 15.70 -0.14
CA LEU A 144 -1.90 15.44 -1.41
C LEU A 144 -1.87 13.95 -1.79
N LEU A 145 -2.39 13.06 -0.94
CA LEU A 145 -2.43 11.62 -1.20
C LEU A 145 -3.05 11.25 -2.57
N PRO A 146 -4.20 11.83 -3.01
CA PRO A 146 -4.74 11.56 -4.33
C PRO A 146 -3.81 12.04 -5.46
N LEU A 147 -3.08 13.13 -5.25
CA LEU A 147 -2.09 13.62 -6.21
C LEU A 147 -0.89 12.66 -6.29
N THR A 148 -0.36 12.23 -5.14
CA THR A 148 0.74 11.25 -5.07
C THR A 148 0.35 9.97 -5.80
N ARG A 149 -0.86 9.47 -5.60
CA ARG A 149 -1.40 8.32 -6.33
C ARG A 149 -1.41 8.56 -7.85
N THR A 150 -1.93 9.70 -8.29
CA THR A 150 -2.02 10.03 -9.72
C THR A 150 -0.63 10.10 -10.37
N VAL A 151 0.35 10.67 -9.68
CA VAL A 151 1.75 10.72 -10.15
C VAL A 151 2.33 9.32 -10.27
N LEU A 152 2.18 8.48 -9.25
CA LEU A 152 2.65 7.10 -9.27
C LEU A 152 1.99 6.26 -10.37
N ASP A 153 0.70 6.43 -10.61
CA ASP A 153 -0.02 5.77 -11.72
C ASP A 153 0.54 6.19 -13.08
N ARG A 154 0.83 7.47 -13.26
CA ARG A 154 1.44 7.97 -14.51
C ARG A 154 2.84 7.39 -14.73
N ILE A 155 3.66 7.33 -13.67
CA ILE A 155 5.01 6.74 -13.74
C ILE A 155 4.92 5.26 -14.11
N ARG A 156 4.02 4.51 -13.47
CA ARG A 156 3.81 3.09 -13.76
C ARG A 156 3.41 2.87 -15.23
N ARG A 157 2.38 3.58 -15.71
CA ARG A 157 1.91 3.46 -17.11
C ARG A 157 2.97 3.81 -18.12
N ARG A 158 3.83 4.78 -17.85
CA ARG A 158 4.97 5.11 -18.72
C ARG A 158 6.00 3.97 -18.74
N ALA A 159 6.28 3.35 -17.61
CA ALA A 159 7.20 2.21 -17.54
C ALA A 159 6.66 0.98 -18.30
N GLU A 160 5.36 0.71 -18.22
CA GLU A 160 4.68 -0.36 -18.96
C GLU A 160 4.71 -0.11 -20.48
N GLY A 161 4.39 1.11 -20.94
CA GLY A 161 4.40 1.48 -22.36
C GLY A 161 5.78 1.41 -23.01
N THR A 162 6.86 1.64 -22.26
CA THR A 162 8.25 1.54 -22.78
C THR A 162 8.66 0.08 -23.02
N THR A 163 8.04 -0.87 -22.33
CA THR A 163 8.32 -2.32 -22.52
C THR A 163 7.61 -2.88 -23.75
N ASP A 164 6.46 -2.36 -24.12
CA ASP A 164 5.71 -2.79 -25.31
C ASP A 164 6.33 -2.28 -26.63
N ASP A 165 7.08 -1.18 -26.58
CA ASP A 165 7.78 -0.61 -27.74
C ASP A 165 9.13 -1.29 -28.06
N LEU A 166 9.55 -2.32 -27.31
CA LEU A 166 10.71 -3.11 -27.71
C LEU A 166 10.32 -3.99 -28.91
N PRO A 167 10.94 -3.77 -30.10
CA PRO A 167 10.62 -4.58 -31.26
C PRO A 167 10.92 -6.04 -30.94
N LEU A 168 9.86 -6.87 -31.03
CA LEU A 168 10.01 -8.33 -31.01
C LEU A 168 11.14 -8.65 -31.99
N ARG A 169 12.28 -9.09 -31.48
CA ARG A 169 13.32 -9.69 -32.32
C ARG A 169 12.62 -10.83 -33.07
N THR A 170 12.29 -10.57 -34.33
CA THR A 170 11.79 -11.58 -35.24
C THR A 170 12.78 -12.72 -35.20
N CYS A 171 12.40 -13.83 -34.57
CA CYS A 171 13.11 -15.07 -34.75
C CYS A 171 13.15 -15.33 -36.25
N PRO A 172 14.33 -15.54 -36.86
CA PRO A 172 14.39 -15.96 -38.27
C PRO A 172 13.56 -17.23 -38.40
N SER A 173 12.52 -17.20 -39.24
CA SER A 173 11.68 -18.33 -39.53
C SER A 173 12.57 -19.52 -39.89
N ALA A 174 12.47 -20.59 -39.12
CA ALA A 174 13.13 -21.84 -39.43
C ALA A 174 12.71 -22.25 -40.85
N ARG A 175 13.68 -22.33 -41.77
CA ARG A 175 13.50 -22.77 -43.14
C ARG A 175 12.90 -24.17 -43.12
N PRO A 176 11.79 -24.44 -43.83
CA PRO A 176 11.19 -25.80 -43.86
C PRO A 176 12.21 -26.78 -44.44
N ALA A 177 12.34 -27.94 -43.78
CA ALA A 177 13.20 -29.00 -44.23
C ALA A 177 12.75 -29.52 -45.63
N PRO A 178 13.68 -29.87 -46.54
CA PRO A 178 13.32 -30.42 -47.86
C PRO A 178 12.62 -31.78 -47.69
N HIS A 179 11.47 -31.90 -48.36
CA HIS A 179 10.74 -33.15 -48.46
C HIS A 179 11.59 -34.18 -49.19
N THR A 180 12.05 -35.23 -48.49
CA THR A 180 12.60 -36.42 -49.11
C THR A 180 11.45 -37.23 -49.66
N THR A 181 11.31 -37.30 -50.99
CA THR A 181 10.43 -38.25 -51.70
C THR A 181 10.94 -39.66 -51.51
N PRO A 182 10.08 -40.67 -51.21
CA PRO A 182 10.49 -42.06 -51.22
C PRO A 182 10.59 -42.50 -52.66
N VAL A 183 11.75 -43.08 -53.04
CA VAL A 183 11.94 -43.83 -54.29
C VAL A 183 11.40 -45.23 -54.03
N THR A 184 10.51 -45.68 -54.91
CA THR A 184 9.94 -47.00 -55.03
C THR A 184 11.00 -48.06 -55.30
#